data_a741f6f8b7466857a217208dbb24e104
#
_entry.id   a741f6f8b7466857a217208dbb24e104
#
_cell.length_a   1.000
_cell.length_b   1.000
_cell.length_c   1.000
_cell.angle_alpha   90.00
_cell.angle_beta   90.00
_cell.angle_gamma   90.00
#
_symmetry.space_group_name_H-M   'P 1'
#
loop_
_entity.id
_entity.type
_entity.pdbx_description
1 polymer ?
#
loop_
_entity_poly.entity_id
_entity_poly.type
_entity_poly.pdbx_seq_one_letter_code
_entity_poly.pdbx_strand_id
1 'polypeptide(L)'
;VRGKNFEELCETIKKTAFKVTRVGQLVAKEASKRLDVPFGIIDLSLAPTPAVGDSVGEILEEIGLEYAGAPGTTAALALLNDQVKKGGVMASSYVGGLSGAFIPVSEDQRMIDAVEAGALTLEKLEAMTCVCSVGLDMIAIPGDTKATTISGIIADEMALGMVNQKTTAVRIIPVIGKDVGDTVQFGGLLGYAPIMPVNQFDCSAFVNRGGRIPAPIHSFKN
;
A
#
# COMPACT_ATOMS: atom_id res chain seq x y z
N VAL A 1 13.75 7.11 14.82
CA VAL A 1 14.44 5.83 14.47
C VAL A 1 15.78 6.04 13.78
N ARG A 2 16.08 7.25 13.30
CA ARG A 2 17.38 7.60 12.67
C ARG A 2 18.55 7.20 13.56
N GLY A 3 19.59 6.63 12.97
CA GLY A 3 20.79 6.20 13.68
C GLY A 3 20.68 4.92 14.49
N LYS A 4 19.52 4.25 14.50
CA LYS A 4 19.33 2.95 15.14
C LYS A 4 19.71 1.82 14.19
N ASN A 5 20.16 0.69 14.75
CA ASN A 5 20.31 -0.54 14.00
C ASN A 5 18.93 -1.19 13.71
N PHE A 6 18.89 -2.24 12.89
CA PHE A 6 17.61 -2.87 12.52
C PHE A 6 16.86 -3.48 13.71
N GLU A 7 17.55 -4.00 14.71
CA GLU A 7 16.90 -4.55 15.90
C GLU A 7 16.19 -3.44 16.69
N GLU A 8 16.88 -2.35 16.95
CA GLU A 8 16.32 -1.19 17.66
C GLU A 8 15.20 -0.52 16.89
N LEU A 9 15.32 -0.46 15.56
CA LEU A 9 14.27 0.03 14.65
C LEU A 9 13.01 -0.83 14.77
N CYS A 10 13.15 -2.15 14.63
CA CYS A 10 12.04 -3.10 14.75
C CYS A 10 11.36 -3.00 16.10
N GLU A 11 12.13 -2.96 17.20
CA GLU A 11 11.60 -2.82 18.55
C GLU A 11 10.85 -1.50 18.74
N THR A 12 11.34 -0.40 18.15
CA THR A 12 10.67 0.90 18.22
C THR A 12 9.31 0.86 17.52
N ILE A 13 9.24 0.35 16.29
CA ILE A 13 7.98 0.22 15.52
C ILE A 13 7.00 -0.68 16.28
N LYS A 14 7.44 -1.86 16.69
CA LYS A 14 6.63 -2.84 17.42
C LYS A 14 6.05 -2.26 18.71
N LYS A 15 6.87 -1.61 19.52
CA LYS A 15 6.44 -0.98 20.78
C LYS A 15 5.47 0.16 20.56
N THR A 16 5.67 0.96 19.52
CA THR A 16 4.76 2.05 19.15
C THR A 16 3.40 1.49 18.72
N ALA A 17 3.38 0.50 17.82
CA ALA A 17 2.16 -0.17 17.39
C ALA A 17 1.43 -0.81 18.57
N PHE A 18 2.15 -1.51 19.47
CA PHE A 18 1.58 -2.06 20.70
C PHE A 18 0.91 -0.98 21.54
N LYS A 19 1.60 0.14 21.80
CA LYS A 19 1.10 1.23 22.64
C LYS A 19 -0.18 1.84 22.07
N VAL A 20 -0.18 2.18 20.79
CA VAL A 20 -1.34 2.79 20.11
C VAL A 20 -2.53 1.83 20.09
N THR A 21 -2.32 0.57 19.72
CA THR A 21 -3.36 -0.46 19.70
C THR A 21 -3.95 -0.69 21.09
N ARG A 22 -3.11 -0.76 22.12
CA ARG A 22 -3.57 -0.98 23.51
C ARG A 22 -4.39 0.18 24.01
N VAL A 23 -3.98 1.41 23.76
CA VAL A 23 -4.76 2.62 24.10
C VAL A 23 -6.10 2.60 23.37
N GLY A 24 -6.10 2.33 22.07
CA GLY A 24 -7.32 2.23 21.27
C GLY A 24 -8.31 1.21 21.85
N GLN A 25 -7.84 0.02 22.23
CA GLN A 25 -8.68 -1.00 22.87
C GLN A 25 -9.28 -0.54 24.19
N LEU A 26 -8.48 0.11 25.05
CA LEU A 26 -8.95 0.57 26.36
C LEU A 26 -10.03 1.65 26.20
N VAL A 27 -9.80 2.60 25.32
CA VAL A 27 -10.77 3.67 25.02
C VAL A 27 -12.03 3.11 24.38
N ALA A 28 -11.91 2.21 23.41
CA ALA A 28 -13.06 1.60 22.73
C ALA A 28 -13.93 0.77 23.69
N LYS A 29 -13.32 0.02 24.61
CA LYS A 29 -14.07 -0.73 25.65
C LYS A 29 -14.83 0.20 26.60
N GLU A 30 -14.23 1.30 27.01
CA GLU A 30 -14.89 2.28 27.86
C GLU A 30 -16.02 3.01 27.11
N ALA A 31 -15.81 3.39 25.85
CA ALA A 31 -16.84 3.97 25.00
C ALA A 31 -18.02 3.00 24.79
N SER A 32 -17.73 1.74 24.48
CA SER A 32 -18.73 0.67 24.34
C SER A 32 -19.61 0.56 25.56
N LYS A 33 -19.02 0.59 26.76
CA LYS A 33 -19.75 0.53 28.02
C LYS A 33 -20.66 1.77 28.26
N ARG A 34 -20.14 2.97 27.94
CA ARG A 34 -20.87 4.23 28.15
C ARG A 34 -22.03 4.43 27.18
N LEU A 35 -21.83 3.98 25.93
CA LEU A 35 -22.78 4.21 24.84
C LEU A 35 -23.72 3.03 24.60
N ASP A 36 -23.52 1.91 25.30
CA ASP A 36 -24.22 0.64 25.08
C ASP A 36 -24.16 0.17 23.61
N VAL A 37 -22.97 0.32 22.99
CA VAL A 37 -22.68 -0.10 21.61
C VAL A 37 -21.60 -1.17 21.64
N PRO A 38 -21.77 -2.32 20.97
CA PRO A 38 -20.76 -3.38 20.95
C PRO A 38 -19.42 -2.90 20.39
N PHE A 39 -18.32 -3.23 21.09
CA PHE A 39 -16.97 -3.05 20.56
C PHE A 39 -16.63 -4.21 19.62
N GLY A 40 -16.17 -3.90 18.41
CA GLY A 40 -15.73 -4.87 17.41
C GLY A 40 -14.23 -5.12 17.46
N ILE A 41 -13.52 -4.73 16.43
CA ILE A 41 -12.07 -4.94 16.25
C ILE A 41 -11.33 -3.61 16.14
N ILE A 42 -10.02 -3.66 16.37
CA ILE A 42 -9.08 -2.58 16.06
C ILE A 42 -8.39 -2.92 14.76
N ASP A 43 -8.49 -2.03 13.78
CA ASP A 43 -7.75 -2.10 12.54
C ASP A 43 -6.32 -1.59 12.77
N LEU A 44 -5.34 -2.34 12.29
CA LEU A 44 -3.90 -2.00 12.38
C LEU A 44 -3.39 -1.30 11.12
N SER A 45 -4.29 -0.87 10.23
CA SER A 45 -3.91 -0.23 8.98
C SER A 45 -3.22 1.10 9.22
N LEU A 46 -2.14 1.33 8.45
CA LEU A 46 -1.50 2.62 8.28
C LEU A 46 -2.03 3.20 6.97
N ALA A 47 -3.13 3.93 7.06
CA ALA A 47 -3.79 4.56 5.92
C ALA A 47 -3.45 6.06 5.94
N PRO A 48 -2.64 6.56 4.99
CA PRO A 48 -2.21 7.95 4.98
C PRO A 48 -3.33 8.89 4.52
N THR A 49 -3.12 10.18 4.75
CA THR A 49 -3.90 11.26 4.15
C THR A 49 -2.96 12.27 3.49
N PRO A 50 -3.46 13.19 2.65
CA PRO A 50 -2.61 14.22 2.04
C PRO A 50 -2.02 15.24 3.04
N ALA A 51 -2.39 15.15 4.31
CA ALA A 51 -1.88 16.05 5.34
C ALA A 51 -0.39 15.79 5.63
N VAL A 52 0.36 16.87 5.83
CA VAL A 52 1.77 16.80 6.20
C VAL A 52 1.93 16.04 7.52
N GLY A 53 2.81 15.05 7.53
CA GLY A 53 3.08 14.21 8.70
C GLY A 53 2.17 12.99 8.84
N ASP A 54 1.24 12.79 7.90
CA ASP A 54 0.36 11.62 7.84
C ASP A 54 0.66 10.80 6.57
N SER A 55 1.85 10.22 6.50
CA SER A 55 2.42 9.61 5.30
C SER A 55 3.12 8.29 5.62
N VAL A 56 2.81 7.25 4.86
CA VAL A 56 3.57 5.99 4.85
C VAL A 56 4.90 6.17 4.13
N GLY A 57 4.93 6.97 3.06
CA GLY A 57 6.17 7.35 2.38
C GLY A 57 7.18 7.99 3.34
N GLU A 58 6.74 8.91 4.22
CA GLU A 58 7.59 9.53 5.23
C GLU A 58 8.14 8.50 6.24
N ILE A 59 7.36 7.50 6.64
CA ILE A 59 7.86 6.41 7.49
C ILE A 59 8.99 5.65 6.80
N LEU A 60 8.85 5.36 5.50
CA LEU A 60 9.89 4.68 4.72
C LEU A 60 11.16 5.52 4.59
N GLU A 61 11.03 6.83 4.41
CA GLU A 61 12.14 7.78 4.41
C GLU A 61 12.84 7.85 5.79
N GLU A 62 12.08 7.87 6.88
CA GLU A 62 12.62 7.81 8.23
C GLU A 62 13.33 6.49 8.57
N ILE A 63 12.97 5.39 7.91
CA ILE A 63 13.69 4.10 7.99
C ILE A 63 15.07 4.20 7.32
N GLY A 64 15.26 5.14 6.39
CA GLY A 64 16.56 5.43 5.77
C GLY A 64 16.55 5.44 4.24
N LEU A 65 15.38 5.52 3.61
CA LEU A 65 15.27 5.70 2.17
C LEU A 65 15.28 7.20 1.82
N GLU A 66 15.90 7.57 0.72
CA GLU A 66 15.88 8.95 0.22
C GLU A 66 14.47 9.34 -0.26
N TYR A 67 13.85 8.40 -1.01
CA TYR A 67 12.46 8.45 -1.46
C TYR A 67 11.82 7.07 -1.38
N ALA A 68 10.52 7.01 -1.17
CA ALA A 68 9.75 5.81 -1.47
C ALA A 68 9.96 5.44 -2.94
N GLY A 69 10.31 4.18 -3.24
CA GLY A 69 10.68 3.75 -4.58
C GLY A 69 12.17 3.44 -4.75
N ALA A 70 13.04 4.02 -3.94
CA ALA A 70 14.46 3.69 -3.92
C ALA A 70 14.71 2.18 -3.68
N PRO A 71 15.87 1.63 -4.11
CA PRO A 71 16.26 0.26 -3.77
C PRO A 71 16.15 0.04 -2.24
N GLY A 72 15.49 -1.06 -1.84
CA GLY A 72 15.20 -1.34 -0.43
C GLY A 72 13.77 -1.01 0.03
N THR A 73 12.98 -0.26 -0.73
CA THR A 73 11.62 0.15 -0.33
C THR A 73 10.70 -1.04 -0.03
N THR A 74 10.70 -2.08 -0.88
CA THR A 74 9.89 -3.29 -0.64
C THR A 74 10.31 -4.01 0.64
N ALA A 75 11.61 -4.08 0.93
CA ALA A 75 12.13 -4.69 2.17
C ALA A 75 11.75 -3.85 3.40
N ALA A 76 11.88 -2.53 3.33
CA ALA A 76 11.48 -1.62 4.41
C ALA A 76 9.99 -1.70 4.70
N LEU A 77 9.15 -1.78 3.66
CA LEU A 77 7.71 -1.95 3.78
C LEU A 77 7.34 -3.30 4.42
N ALA A 78 8.00 -4.38 4.02
CA ALA A 78 7.83 -5.71 4.64
C ALA A 78 8.18 -5.68 6.13
N LEU A 79 9.31 -5.06 6.49
CA LEU A 79 9.73 -4.88 7.87
C LEU A 79 8.71 -4.07 8.66
N LEU A 80 8.26 -2.94 8.13
CA LEU A 80 7.26 -2.08 8.76
C LEU A 80 5.99 -2.89 9.07
N ASN A 81 5.43 -3.58 8.08
CA ASN A 81 4.20 -4.36 8.23
C ASN A 81 4.34 -5.50 9.24
N ASP A 82 5.46 -6.21 9.24
CA ASP A 82 5.73 -7.28 10.20
C ASP A 82 5.75 -6.74 11.64
N GLN A 83 6.43 -5.63 11.87
CA GLN A 83 6.52 -5.06 13.22
C GLN A 83 5.21 -4.44 13.72
N VAL A 84 4.45 -3.80 12.83
CA VAL A 84 3.10 -3.29 13.16
C VAL A 84 2.17 -4.43 13.56
N LYS A 85 2.14 -5.51 12.78
CA LYS A 85 1.32 -6.70 13.09
C LYS A 85 1.74 -7.35 14.40
N LYS A 86 3.04 -7.54 14.64
CA LYS A 86 3.54 -8.09 15.91
C LYS A 86 3.13 -7.24 17.11
N GLY A 87 3.28 -5.92 17.02
CA GLY A 87 2.86 -4.99 18.08
C GLY A 87 1.37 -5.06 18.35
N GLY A 88 0.56 -5.05 17.30
CA GLY A 88 -0.91 -5.08 17.40
C GLY A 88 -1.44 -6.37 18.02
N VAL A 89 -0.99 -7.52 17.52
CA VAL A 89 -1.43 -8.84 18.03
C VAL A 89 -1.03 -9.03 19.51
N MET A 90 0.11 -8.52 19.93
CA MET A 90 0.53 -8.56 21.34
C MET A 90 -0.31 -7.61 22.22
N ALA A 91 -0.86 -6.54 21.65
CA ALA A 91 -1.62 -5.53 22.40
C ALA A 91 -3.08 -5.93 22.62
N SER A 92 -3.70 -6.67 21.71
CA SER A 92 -5.12 -6.97 21.73
C SER A 92 -5.45 -8.28 21.00
N SER A 93 -6.44 -9.02 21.52
CA SER A 93 -7.06 -10.15 20.82
C SER A 93 -8.17 -9.71 19.84
N TYR A 94 -8.48 -8.42 19.80
CA TYR A 94 -9.53 -7.82 18.96
C TYR A 94 -8.91 -7.03 17.81
N VAL A 95 -7.98 -7.63 17.08
CA VAL A 95 -7.36 -7.01 15.90
C VAL A 95 -7.87 -7.65 14.63
N GLY A 96 -7.99 -6.86 13.59
CA GLY A 96 -8.49 -7.30 12.28
C GLY A 96 -8.31 -6.21 11.24
N GLY A 97 -9.15 -6.22 10.22
CA GLY A 97 -9.05 -5.32 9.08
C GLY A 97 -7.90 -5.71 8.15
N LEU A 98 -7.41 -4.75 7.37
CA LEU A 98 -6.36 -4.97 6.38
C LEU A 98 -4.95 -5.01 6.98
N SER A 99 -4.77 -4.51 8.19
CA SER A 99 -3.59 -4.69 9.06
C SER A 99 -2.24 -4.48 8.39
N GLY A 100 -1.87 -3.24 8.16
CA GLY A 100 -0.56 -2.85 7.62
C GLY A 100 -0.61 -1.59 6.79
N ALA A 101 0.49 -1.26 6.11
CA ALA A 101 0.62 -0.03 5.37
C ALA A 101 -0.11 -0.09 4.02
N PHE A 102 -0.89 0.93 3.74
CA PHE A 102 -1.42 1.27 2.42
C PHE A 102 -0.39 2.10 1.67
N ILE A 103 -0.41 2.01 0.36
CA ILE A 103 0.51 2.73 -0.51
C ILE A 103 -0.23 3.48 -1.62
N PRO A 104 -1.31 4.24 -1.29
CA PRO A 104 -2.00 5.04 -2.29
C PRO A 104 -1.09 6.18 -2.75
N VAL A 105 -1.13 6.50 -4.06
CA VAL A 105 -0.28 7.59 -4.56
C VAL A 105 -0.87 8.94 -4.19
N SER A 106 -2.17 9.18 -4.44
CA SER A 106 -2.75 10.51 -4.26
C SER A 106 -3.06 10.91 -2.82
N GLU A 107 -3.15 9.93 -1.94
CA GLU A 107 -3.51 10.14 -0.53
C GLU A 107 -2.30 10.29 0.38
N ASP A 108 -1.08 10.30 -0.18
CA ASP A 108 0.18 10.33 0.56
C ASP A 108 1.15 11.31 -0.09
N GLN A 109 1.43 12.43 0.58
CA GLN A 109 2.27 13.49 -0.01
C GLN A 109 3.66 12.99 -0.39
N ARG A 110 4.28 12.09 0.40
CA ARG A 110 5.62 11.59 0.06
C ARG A 110 5.61 10.57 -1.08
N MET A 111 4.50 9.86 -1.27
CA MET A 111 4.32 9.01 -2.45
C MET A 111 4.17 9.87 -3.71
N ILE A 112 3.43 10.98 -3.64
CA ILE A 112 3.33 11.96 -4.72
C ILE A 112 4.72 12.53 -5.06
N ASP A 113 5.45 13.02 -4.06
CA ASP A 113 6.80 13.59 -4.24
C ASP A 113 7.75 12.57 -4.88
N ALA A 114 7.66 11.30 -4.49
CA ALA A 114 8.46 10.22 -5.04
C ALA A 114 8.16 9.91 -6.52
N VAL A 115 6.88 10.01 -6.92
CA VAL A 115 6.49 9.89 -8.34
C VAL A 115 7.01 11.08 -9.12
N GLU A 116 6.82 12.30 -8.63
CA GLU A 116 7.28 13.53 -9.29
C GLU A 116 8.81 13.57 -9.43
N ALA A 117 9.54 13.04 -8.46
CA ALA A 117 10.99 12.88 -8.51
C ALA A 117 11.45 11.73 -9.44
N GLY A 118 10.54 10.91 -9.96
CA GLY A 118 10.87 9.73 -10.78
C GLY A 118 11.44 8.55 -9.99
N ALA A 119 11.38 8.59 -8.66
CA ALA A 119 11.87 7.52 -7.79
C ALA A 119 10.87 6.35 -7.69
N LEU A 120 9.57 6.63 -7.80
CA LEU A 120 8.49 5.66 -7.68
C LEU A 120 7.81 5.46 -9.04
N THR A 121 7.91 4.25 -9.58
CA THR A 121 7.27 3.83 -10.83
C THR A 121 6.13 2.86 -10.58
N LEU A 122 5.30 2.60 -11.60
CA LEU A 122 4.21 1.63 -11.51
C LEU A 122 4.72 0.24 -11.19
N GLU A 123 5.79 -0.21 -11.86
CA GLU A 123 6.40 -1.52 -11.63
C GLU A 123 7.00 -1.63 -10.23
N LYS A 124 7.47 -0.51 -9.67
CA LYS A 124 7.93 -0.50 -8.28
C LYS A 124 6.76 -0.62 -7.30
N LEU A 125 5.65 0.04 -7.58
CA LEU A 125 4.42 -0.11 -6.81
C LEU A 125 3.91 -1.55 -6.86
N GLU A 126 3.87 -2.19 -8.04
CA GLU A 126 3.53 -3.62 -8.18
C GLU A 126 4.42 -4.49 -7.28
N ALA A 127 5.74 -4.30 -7.33
CA ALA A 127 6.64 -5.03 -6.43
C ALA A 127 6.35 -4.79 -4.93
N MET A 128 5.96 -3.57 -4.56
CA MET A 128 5.58 -3.23 -3.18
C MET A 128 4.25 -3.89 -2.77
N THR A 129 3.36 -4.15 -3.71
CA THR A 129 2.08 -4.83 -3.42
C THR A 129 2.24 -6.27 -2.95
N CYS A 130 3.39 -6.89 -3.18
CA CYS A 130 3.74 -8.19 -2.57
C CYS A 130 3.63 -8.16 -1.04
N VAL A 131 3.89 -7.01 -0.42
CA VAL A 131 4.04 -6.86 1.03
C VAL A 131 3.17 -5.76 1.64
N CYS A 132 2.48 -4.95 0.82
CA CYS A 132 1.52 -3.94 1.31
C CYS A 132 0.21 -4.60 1.76
N SER A 133 -0.72 -3.80 2.28
CA SER A 133 -1.98 -4.32 2.82
C SER A 133 -3.11 -4.41 1.80
N VAL A 134 -3.06 -3.65 0.70
CA VAL A 134 -4.18 -3.56 -0.26
C VAL A 134 -3.78 -3.97 -1.68
N GLY A 135 -2.83 -3.31 -2.28
CA GLY A 135 -2.49 -3.44 -3.71
C GLY A 135 -2.17 -2.09 -4.32
N LEU A 136 -2.34 -1.97 -5.63
CA LEU A 136 -2.23 -0.70 -6.35
C LEU A 136 -3.41 0.19 -5.98
N ASP A 137 -3.12 1.41 -5.55
CA ASP A 137 -4.15 2.30 -5.05
C ASP A 137 -3.96 3.76 -5.45
N MET A 138 -5.06 4.39 -5.90
CA MET A 138 -5.11 5.81 -6.29
C MET A 138 -4.02 6.21 -7.30
N ILE A 139 -3.85 5.41 -8.34
CA ILE A 139 -2.85 5.61 -9.38
C ILE A 139 -3.50 6.25 -10.60
N ALA A 140 -3.17 7.53 -10.87
CA ALA A 140 -3.61 8.23 -12.05
C ALA A 140 -2.69 7.89 -13.23
N ILE A 141 -3.28 7.56 -14.39
CA ILE A 141 -2.58 7.20 -15.62
C ILE A 141 -3.14 7.98 -16.79
N PRO A 142 -2.46 8.05 -17.97
CA PRO A 142 -2.98 8.71 -19.17
C PRO A 142 -4.36 8.19 -19.57
N GLY A 143 -5.25 9.11 -19.95
CA GLY A 143 -6.64 8.81 -20.22
C GLY A 143 -6.90 7.96 -21.47
N ASP A 144 -5.91 7.87 -22.36
CA ASP A 144 -5.94 7.05 -23.57
C ASP A 144 -5.29 5.66 -23.39
N THR A 145 -4.90 5.30 -22.16
CA THR A 145 -4.35 4.00 -21.85
C THR A 145 -5.31 2.89 -22.29
N LYS A 146 -4.81 1.94 -23.07
CA LYS A 146 -5.61 0.84 -23.63
C LYS A 146 -6.20 -0.04 -22.53
N ALA A 147 -7.44 -0.48 -22.71
CA ALA A 147 -8.08 -1.43 -21.80
C ALA A 147 -7.28 -2.73 -21.65
N THR A 148 -6.60 -3.20 -22.71
CA THR A 148 -5.73 -4.39 -22.66
C THR A 148 -4.52 -4.17 -21.76
N THR A 149 -3.94 -2.99 -21.74
CA THR A 149 -2.83 -2.63 -20.83
C THR A 149 -3.30 -2.67 -19.37
N ILE A 150 -4.45 -2.05 -19.06
CA ILE A 150 -5.04 -2.11 -17.71
C ILE A 150 -5.35 -3.55 -17.31
N SER A 151 -5.86 -4.37 -18.23
CA SER A 151 -6.11 -5.78 -17.97
C SER A 151 -4.82 -6.57 -17.68
N GLY A 152 -3.70 -6.20 -18.33
CA GLY A 152 -2.38 -6.75 -18.05
C GLY A 152 -1.94 -6.46 -16.62
N ILE A 153 -2.02 -5.20 -16.20
CA ILE A 153 -1.70 -4.76 -14.82
C ILE A 153 -2.57 -5.51 -13.79
N ILE A 154 -3.87 -5.67 -14.06
CA ILE A 154 -4.76 -6.45 -13.19
C ILE A 154 -4.31 -7.92 -13.12
N ALA A 155 -3.88 -8.51 -14.23
CA ALA A 155 -3.39 -9.89 -14.25
C ALA A 155 -2.09 -10.05 -13.42
N ASP A 156 -1.18 -9.08 -13.48
CA ASP A 156 0.04 -9.06 -12.68
C ASP A 156 -0.30 -8.96 -11.18
N GLU A 157 -1.20 -8.07 -10.78
CA GLU A 157 -1.66 -7.97 -9.39
C GLU A 157 -2.39 -9.24 -8.90
N MET A 158 -3.16 -9.89 -9.75
CA MET A 158 -3.76 -11.19 -9.43
C MET A 158 -2.69 -12.26 -9.18
N ALA A 159 -1.64 -12.30 -10.00
CA ALA A 159 -0.52 -13.24 -9.84
C ALA A 159 0.25 -12.97 -8.54
N LEU A 160 0.54 -11.69 -8.23
CA LEU A 160 1.19 -11.28 -7.00
C LEU A 160 0.37 -11.66 -5.77
N GLY A 161 -0.93 -11.40 -5.79
CA GLY A 161 -1.84 -11.78 -4.70
C GLY A 161 -1.90 -13.28 -4.48
N MET A 162 -1.99 -14.04 -5.55
CA MET A 162 -2.04 -15.50 -5.51
C MET A 162 -0.74 -16.11 -4.95
N VAL A 163 0.43 -15.68 -5.46
CA VAL A 163 1.73 -16.20 -5.01
C VAL A 163 1.99 -15.87 -3.55
N ASN A 164 1.61 -14.68 -3.11
CA ASN A 164 1.79 -14.24 -1.73
C ASN A 164 0.63 -14.62 -0.79
N GLN A 165 -0.39 -15.31 -1.30
CA GLN A 165 -1.58 -15.72 -0.53
C GLN A 165 -2.25 -14.54 0.19
N LYS A 166 -2.39 -13.43 -0.52
CA LYS A 166 -3.00 -12.20 -0.01
C LYS A 166 -4.02 -11.64 -1.00
N THR A 167 -4.96 -10.86 -0.51
CA THR A 167 -5.83 -10.05 -1.36
C THR A 167 -5.02 -8.89 -1.94
N THR A 168 -5.15 -8.67 -3.23
CA THR A 168 -4.70 -7.46 -3.92
C THR A 168 -5.89 -6.76 -4.55
N ALA A 169 -5.83 -5.44 -4.59
CA ALA A 169 -6.80 -4.59 -5.28
C ALA A 169 -6.09 -3.73 -6.32
N VAL A 170 -6.85 -3.27 -7.32
CA VAL A 170 -6.34 -2.35 -8.35
C VAL A 170 -7.29 -1.18 -8.47
N ARG A 171 -6.85 0.00 -7.99
CA ARG A 171 -7.52 1.27 -8.20
C ARG A 171 -6.65 2.17 -9.07
N ILE A 172 -6.68 1.88 -10.38
CA ILE A 172 -6.03 2.67 -11.42
C ILE A 172 -7.07 3.57 -12.07
N ILE A 173 -6.71 4.84 -12.31
CA ILE A 173 -7.62 5.88 -12.74
C ILE A 173 -7.12 6.47 -14.07
N PRO A 174 -7.64 6.03 -15.23
CA PRO A 174 -7.38 6.70 -16.50
C PRO A 174 -8.03 8.10 -16.49
N VAL A 175 -7.22 9.15 -16.63
CA VAL A 175 -7.68 10.53 -16.51
C VAL A 175 -7.84 11.13 -17.91
N ILE A 176 -9.08 11.19 -18.40
CA ILE A 176 -9.40 11.64 -19.75
C ILE A 176 -8.85 13.06 -20.00
N GLY A 177 -8.09 13.20 -21.10
CA GLY A 177 -7.51 14.47 -21.52
C GLY A 177 -6.26 14.88 -20.74
N LYS A 178 -5.70 13.97 -19.93
CA LYS A 178 -4.45 14.17 -19.20
C LYS A 178 -3.39 13.16 -19.65
N ASP A 179 -2.13 13.59 -19.56
CA ASP A 179 -0.97 12.79 -19.93
C ASP A 179 0.16 12.95 -18.90
N VAL A 180 1.23 12.18 -19.07
CA VAL A 180 2.42 12.25 -18.21
C VAL A 180 2.95 13.69 -18.14
N GLY A 181 3.17 14.17 -16.92
CA GLY A 181 3.54 15.56 -16.62
C GLY A 181 2.37 16.43 -16.17
N ASP A 182 1.12 15.96 -16.36
CA ASP A 182 -0.07 16.59 -15.77
C ASP A 182 -0.32 16.09 -14.34
N THR A 183 -1.25 16.77 -13.67
CA THR A 183 -1.81 16.36 -12.39
C THR A 183 -3.33 16.31 -12.43
N VAL A 184 -3.92 15.52 -11.53
CA VAL A 184 -5.37 15.46 -11.32
C VAL A 184 -5.69 15.71 -9.85
N GLN A 185 -6.74 16.50 -9.61
CA GLN A 185 -7.25 16.79 -8.26
C GLN A 185 -8.47 15.90 -7.98
N PHE A 186 -8.43 15.16 -6.90
CA PHE A 186 -9.56 14.39 -6.40
C PHE A 186 -10.28 15.12 -5.26
N GLY A 187 -9.54 15.93 -4.51
CA GLY A 187 -10.03 16.73 -3.39
C GLY A 187 -10.22 15.93 -2.10
N GLY A 188 -10.41 16.66 -1.01
CA GLY A 188 -10.62 16.07 0.32
C GLY A 188 -9.49 15.12 0.73
N LEU A 189 -9.86 13.98 1.29
CA LEU A 189 -8.91 12.96 1.73
C LEU A 189 -8.25 12.20 0.57
N LEU A 190 -8.80 12.27 -0.64
CA LEU A 190 -8.23 11.62 -1.81
C LEU A 190 -7.07 12.41 -2.44
N GLY A 191 -6.91 13.68 -2.09
CA GLY A 191 -5.79 14.53 -2.48
C GLY A 191 -5.67 14.81 -3.98
N TYR A 192 -4.45 14.70 -4.50
CA TYR A 192 -4.14 14.84 -5.92
C TYR A 192 -3.07 13.82 -6.35
N ALA A 193 -2.96 13.56 -7.64
CA ALA A 193 -1.92 12.69 -8.17
C ALA A 193 -1.28 13.26 -9.43
N PRO A 194 0.04 13.07 -9.61
CA PRO A 194 0.69 13.18 -10.91
C PRO A 194 0.21 12.02 -11.82
N ILE A 195 0.13 12.28 -13.13
CA ILE A 195 -0.16 11.23 -14.10
C ILE A 195 1.09 10.37 -14.30
N MET A 196 1.02 9.12 -13.88
CA MET A 196 2.16 8.20 -13.94
C MET A 196 2.30 7.59 -15.34
N PRO A 197 3.54 7.44 -15.84
CA PRO A 197 3.78 6.72 -17.09
C PRO A 197 3.38 5.26 -16.97
N VAL A 198 2.84 4.71 -18.05
CA VAL A 198 2.50 3.28 -18.20
C VAL A 198 3.32 2.70 -19.34
N ASN A 199 3.75 1.45 -19.20
CA ASN A 199 4.46 0.73 -20.23
C ASN A 199 3.62 0.67 -21.52
N GLN A 200 4.22 1.08 -22.65
CA GLN A 200 3.50 1.22 -23.93
C GLN A 200 3.56 -0.06 -24.80
N PHE A 201 4.28 -1.10 -24.38
CA PHE A 201 4.32 -2.34 -25.16
C PHE A 201 3.02 -3.12 -25.09
N ASP A 202 2.65 -3.73 -26.21
CA ASP A 202 1.36 -4.39 -26.36
C ASP A 202 1.31 -5.77 -25.67
N CYS A 203 0.30 -5.97 -24.85
CA CYS A 203 0.01 -7.24 -24.18
C CYS A 203 -1.32 -7.87 -24.65
N SER A 204 -1.94 -7.32 -25.69
CA SER A 204 -3.29 -7.74 -26.13
C SER A 204 -3.39 -9.23 -26.48
N ALA A 205 -2.37 -9.79 -27.13
CA ALA A 205 -2.33 -11.21 -27.46
C ALA A 205 -2.34 -12.10 -26.21
N PHE A 206 -1.71 -11.68 -25.12
CA PHE A 206 -1.75 -12.39 -23.83
C PHE A 206 -3.14 -12.28 -23.19
N VAL A 207 -3.64 -11.07 -23.03
CA VAL A 207 -4.91 -10.77 -22.34
C VAL A 207 -6.11 -11.43 -23.04
N ASN A 208 -6.11 -11.46 -24.37
CA ASN A 208 -7.22 -11.98 -25.18
C ASN A 208 -7.16 -13.51 -25.40
N ARG A 209 -6.25 -14.25 -24.76
CA ARG A 209 -6.21 -15.71 -24.92
C ARG A 209 -7.49 -16.39 -24.47
N GLY A 210 -8.13 -15.87 -23.42
CA GLY A 210 -9.35 -16.44 -22.87
C GLY A 210 -9.14 -17.82 -22.24
N GLY A 211 -10.24 -18.47 -21.88
CA GLY A 211 -10.22 -19.80 -21.31
C GLY A 211 -9.91 -19.84 -19.81
N ARG A 212 -9.76 -21.04 -19.29
CA ARG A 212 -9.50 -21.28 -17.86
C ARG A 212 -7.99 -21.31 -17.59
N ILE A 213 -7.56 -20.59 -16.55
CA ILE A 213 -6.22 -20.73 -16.01
C ILE A 213 -6.22 -21.88 -15.00
N PRO A 214 -5.38 -22.93 -15.19
CA PRO A 214 -5.29 -24.03 -14.23
C PRO A 214 -4.80 -23.54 -12.86
N ALA A 215 -5.21 -24.24 -11.80
CA ALA A 215 -4.73 -23.94 -10.46
C ALA A 215 -3.19 -24.06 -10.37
N PRO A 216 -2.49 -23.08 -9.76
CA PRO A 216 -1.05 -23.09 -9.66
C PRO A 216 -0.57 -24.16 -8.68
N ILE A 217 0.65 -24.66 -8.89
CA ILE A 217 1.34 -25.56 -7.97
C ILE A 217 2.22 -24.72 -7.03
N HIS A 218 1.80 -24.62 -5.77
CA HIS A 218 2.55 -23.84 -4.77
C HIS A 218 3.73 -24.60 -4.13
N SER A 219 3.77 -25.94 -4.26
CA SER A 219 4.81 -26.76 -3.65
C SER A 219 6.20 -26.65 -4.31
N PHE A 220 6.28 -26.08 -5.50
CA PHE A 220 7.52 -25.83 -6.23
C PHE A 220 7.94 -24.36 -6.17
N LYS A 221 7.81 -23.75 -5.01
CA LYS A 221 8.39 -22.40 -4.77
C LYS A 221 9.91 -22.53 -4.72
N ASN A 222 10.57 -21.81 -5.61
CA ASN A 222 12.04 -21.72 -5.62
C ASN A 222 12.52 -20.79 -4.50
#